data_7a9e2862b0e201d2e1c6da7c3e59cb11
#
_entry.id   7a9e2862b0e201d2e1c6da7c3e59cb11
#
_cell.length_a   1.000
_cell.length_b   1.000
_cell.length_c   1.000
_cell.angle_alpha   90.00
_cell.angle_beta   90.00
_cell.angle_gamma   90.00
#
_symmetry.space_group_name_H-M   'P 1'
#
loop_
_entity.id
_entity.type
_entity.pdbx_description
1 polymer ?
#
loop_
_entity_poly.entity_id
_entity_poly.type
_entity_poly.pdbx_seq_one_letter_code
_entity_poly.pdbx_strand_id
1 'polypeptide(L)'
;MVRCPGQDQRFWKPEDIFEVPCSGCGRPIEFFKDEPKLKCRRCGHTVANPKLDLGCAQWCQYAEQCLGVTAKSLTAIRDRLIDEMKGIFGQDEKRIEHALAVLGYAEQIQAAEGGDPLVVKAAAILHDIGIPEAERKYNSSAGKYQEIEGPPIAEELLRKHDISGEAVEHICRIIANHHSARAIDTMEFRIVWDADWLVNIPADFPNASEQTLQKIVNRVFKTHEGHKIAKELFLKNLNPKTTEK
;
A
#
# COMPACT_ATOMS: atom_id res chain seq x y z
N MET A 1 29.80 7.39 -19.01
CA MET A 1 28.41 7.24 -18.54
C MET A 1 27.84 8.64 -18.37
N VAL A 2 26.78 8.95 -19.09
CA VAL A 2 26.04 10.21 -18.91
C VAL A 2 25.24 10.03 -17.61
N ARG A 3 25.62 10.74 -16.54
CA ARG A 3 24.85 10.74 -15.28
C ARG A 3 23.56 11.53 -15.48
N CYS A 4 22.47 10.96 -15.05
CA CYS A 4 21.19 11.66 -14.97
C CYS A 4 21.34 12.95 -14.15
N PRO A 5 20.76 14.10 -14.55
CA PRO A 5 20.78 15.33 -13.74
C PRO A 5 20.31 15.15 -12.31
N GLY A 6 19.36 14.25 -12.05
CA GLY A 6 18.89 13.91 -10.69
C GLY A 6 19.94 13.18 -9.84
N GLN A 7 20.90 12.48 -10.48
CA GLN A 7 21.99 11.76 -9.80
C GLN A 7 23.31 12.59 -9.77
N ASP A 8 23.32 13.75 -10.41
CA ASP A 8 24.52 14.61 -10.44
C ASP A 8 24.53 15.48 -9.19
N GLN A 9 25.42 15.16 -8.25
CA GLN A 9 25.58 15.84 -6.97
C GLN A 9 25.81 17.36 -7.08
N ARG A 10 26.22 17.86 -8.25
CA ARG A 10 26.39 19.30 -8.51
C ARG A 10 25.07 20.08 -8.44
N PHE A 11 23.95 19.39 -8.62
CA PHE A 11 22.61 19.98 -8.58
C PHE A 11 21.84 19.61 -7.28
N TRP A 12 22.49 18.94 -6.33
CA TRP A 12 21.87 18.55 -5.07
C TRP A 12 21.83 19.72 -4.10
N LYS A 13 20.76 19.73 -3.34
CA LYS A 13 20.55 20.67 -2.24
C LYS A 13 20.78 19.94 -0.90
N PRO A 14 21.01 20.67 0.22
CA PRO A 14 21.17 20.04 1.53
C PRO A 14 20.01 19.12 1.93
N GLU A 15 18.77 19.44 1.53
CA GLU A 15 17.57 18.65 1.77
C GLU A 15 17.47 17.35 0.96
N ASP A 16 18.34 17.15 -0.03
CA ASP A 16 18.45 15.92 -0.83
C ASP A 16 19.20 14.80 -0.08
N ILE A 17 19.76 15.12 1.11
CA ILE A 17 20.35 14.18 2.06
C ILE A 17 19.51 14.28 3.33
N PHE A 18 18.95 13.17 3.80
CA PHE A 18 18.05 13.18 4.94
C PHE A 18 18.08 11.85 5.70
N GLU A 19 17.63 11.87 6.94
CA GLU A 19 17.53 10.68 7.78
C GLU A 19 16.11 10.14 7.83
N VAL A 20 15.98 8.80 7.77
CA VAL A 20 14.72 8.06 7.94
C VAL A 20 14.90 7.05 9.06
N PRO A 21 14.00 6.98 10.05
CA PRO A 21 14.08 5.96 11.08
C PRO A 21 13.79 4.58 10.48
N CYS A 22 14.63 3.60 10.79
CA CYS A 22 14.42 2.22 10.39
C CYS A 22 13.11 1.69 10.99
N SER A 23 12.18 1.24 10.16
CA SER A 23 10.90 0.68 10.59
C SER A 23 11.06 -0.60 11.43
N GLY A 24 12.20 -1.30 11.35
CA GLY A 24 12.46 -2.50 12.14
C GLY A 24 13.10 -2.26 13.51
N CYS A 25 13.86 -1.16 13.70
CA CYS A 25 14.59 -0.94 14.96
C CYS A 25 14.76 0.51 15.39
N GLY A 26 14.13 1.46 14.70
CA GLY A 26 14.15 2.89 15.03
C GLY A 26 15.48 3.61 14.76
N ARG A 27 16.56 2.91 14.32
CA ARG A 27 17.85 3.54 14.06
C ARG A 27 17.72 4.49 12.86
N PRO A 28 18.25 5.72 12.91
CA PRO A 28 18.30 6.61 11.77
C PRO A 28 19.17 5.99 10.66
N ILE A 29 18.69 6.09 9.42
CA ILE A 29 19.36 5.69 8.19
C ILE A 29 19.44 6.94 7.32
N GLU A 30 20.64 7.34 6.94
CA GLU A 30 20.87 8.44 6.01
C GLU A 30 20.61 7.96 4.59
N PHE A 31 19.74 8.68 3.89
CA PHE A 31 19.40 8.48 2.48
C PHE A 31 19.92 9.64 1.65
N PHE A 32 20.42 9.29 0.48
CA PHE A 32 20.51 10.21 -0.63
C PHE A 32 19.23 10.14 -1.46
N LYS A 33 18.78 11.24 -2.06
CA LYS A 33 17.52 11.29 -2.80
C LYS A 33 17.38 10.27 -3.93
N ASP A 34 18.50 9.82 -4.50
CA ASP A 34 18.57 8.87 -5.61
C ASP A 34 18.68 7.39 -5.17
N GLU A 35 18.76 7.14 -3.87
CA GLU A 35 18.80 5.77 -3.34
C GLU A 35 17.38 5.24 -3.14
N PRO A 36 16.93 4.20 -3.86
CA PRO A 36 15.55 3.72 -3.76
C PRO A 36 15.28 2.98 -2.44
N LYS A 37 16.28 2.26 -1.92
CA LYS A 37 16.17 1.49 -0.67
C LYS A 37 17.55 1.23 -0.06
N LEU A 38 17.61 1.16 1.28
CA LEU A 38 18.83 0.82 2.02
C LEU A 38 18.56 -0.27 3.06
N LYS A 39 19.55 -1.13 3.27
CA LYS A 39 19.53 -2.10 4.40
C LYS A 39 20.02 -1.45 5.68
N CYS A 40 19.22 -1.55 6.74
CA CYS A 40 19.64 -1.11 8.07
C CYS A 40 20.86 -1.94 8.53
N ARG A 41 21.97 -1.25 8.82
CA ARG A 41 23.20 -1.90 9.30
C ARG A 41 23.05 -2.56 10.68
N ARG A 42 22.01 -2.21 11.44
CA ARG A 42 21.76 -2.77 12.78
C ARG A 42 20.93 -4.03 12.75
N CYS A 43 19.82 -4.04 11.99
CA CYS A 43 18.85 -5.17 12.03
C CYS A 43 18.66 -5.86 10.68
N GLY A 44 19.34 -5.42 9.61
CA GLY A 44 19.21 -6.00 8.27
C GLY A 44 17.91 -5.66 7.53
N HIS A 45 16.97 -4.95 8.18
CA HIS A 45 15.71 -4.56 7.58
C HIS A 45 15.94 -3.61 6.39
N THR A 46 15.23 -3.84 5.28
CA THR A 46 15.30 -2.97 4.11
C THR A 46 14.29 -1.83 4.27
N VAL A 47 14.76 -0.60 4.23
CA VAL A 47 13.94 0.61 4.33
C VAL A 47 13.90 1.26 2.96
N ALA A 48 12.69 1.54 2.45
CA ALA A 48 12.49 2.29 1.22
C ALA A 48 12.69 3.78 1.47
N ASN A 49 13.13 4.50 0.46
CA ASN A 49 13.28 5.95 0.52
C ASN A 49 11.90 6.64 0.38
N PRO A 50 11.37 7.28 1.43
CA PRO A 50 10.05 7.89 1.38
C PRO A 50 9.99 9.18 0.54
N LYS A 51 11.16 9.75 0.21
CA LYS A 51 11.26 10.95 -0.63
C LYS A 51 11.71 10.66 -2.05
N LEU A 52 11.71 9.38 -2.47
CA LEU A 52 12.06 9.01 -3.83
C LEU A 52 11.03 9.57 -4.79
N ASP A 53 11.38 10.66 -5.48
CA ASP A 53 10.54 11.23 -6.53
C ASP A 53 10.83 10.51 -7.85
N LEU A 54 9.87 9.70 -8.27
CA LEU A 54 9.90 8.94 -9.51
C LEU A 54 9.25 9.70 -10.68
N GLY A 55 8.88 10.96 -10.50
CA GLY A 55 8.25 11.77 -11.56
C GLY A 55 9.04 11.79 -12.85
N CYS A 56 10.38 11.77 -12.76
CA CYS A 56 11.25 11.66 -13.93
C CYS A 56 11.19 10.31 -14.64
N ALA A 57 10.79 9.23 -13.96
CA ALA A 57 10.77 7.89 -14.53
C ALA A 57 9.66 7.71 -15.60
N GLN A 58 8.65 8.56 -15.61
CA GLN A 58 7.57 8.53 -16.60
C GLN A 58 8.05 8.88 -18.02
N TRP A 59 9.15 9.62 -18.14
CA TRP A 59 9.69 10.12 -19.43
C TRP A 59 11.20 9.91 -19.59
N CYS A 60 11.90 9.41 -18.60
CA CYS A 60 13.33 9.21 -18.64
C CYS A 60 13.69 7.90 -19.34
N GLN A 61 14.51 7.98 -20.39
CA GLN A 61 15.00 6.79 -21.12
C GLN A 61 15.90 5.87 -20.27
N TYR A 62 16.41 6.33 -19.13
CA TYR A 62 17.26 5.56 -18.21
C TYR A 62 16.52 5.08 -16.96
N ALA A 63 15.19 5.24 -16.91
CA ALA A 63 14.39 4.87 -15.74
C ALA A 63 14.59 3.40 -15.32
N GLU A 64 14.67 2.48 -16.29
CA GLU A 64 14.95 1.05 -16.05
C GLU A 64 16.25 0.78 -15.31
N GLN A 65 17.30 1.52 -15.66
CA GLN A 65 18.61 1.36 -15.05
C GLN A 65 18.67 1.95 -13.64
N CYS A 66 17.85 2.97 -13.35
CA CYS A 66 17.78 3.62 -12.04
C CYS A 66 16.93 2.85 -11.04
N LEU A 67 15.85 2.24 -11.49
CA LEU A 67 14.80 1.72 -10.63
C LEU A 67 14.70 0.19 -10.61
N GLY A 68 15.34 -0.48 -11.59
CA GLY A 68 15.17 -1.92 -11.80
C GLY A 68 13.77 -2.32 -12.32
N VAL A 69 12.78 -1.42 -12.15
CA VAL A 69 11.42 -1.52 -12.68
C VAL A 69 10.99 -0.12 -13.08
N THR A 70 10.55 0.12 -14.31
CA THR A 70 10.13 1.46 -14.76
C THR A 70 8.79 1.86 -14.13
N ALA A 71 8.58 3.17 -13.95
CA ALA A 71 7.25 3.69 -13.60
C ALA A 71 6.21 3.28 -14.67
N LYS A 72 6.61 3.17 -15.93
CA LYS A 72 5.78 2.59 -16.99
C LYS A 72 5.44 1.13 -16.75
N SER A 73 6.41 0.32 -16.31
CA SER A 73 6.12 -1.10 -16.01
C SER A 73 5.27 -1.25 -14.74
N LEU A 74 5.46 -0.42 -13.71
CA LEU A 74 4.58 -0.39 -12.53
C LEU A 74 3.15 -0.02 -12.91
N THR A 75 2.95 1.01 -13.73
CA THR A 75 1.62 1.38 -14.24
C THR A 75 1.03 0.28 -15.10
N ALA A 76 1.81 -0.32 -16.00
CA ALA A 76 1.35 -1.41 -16.85
C ALA A 76 1.00 -2.68 -16.04
N ILE A 77 1.78 -3.02 -15.02
CA ILE A 77 1.47 -4.15 -14.13
C ILE A 77 0.19 -3.85 -13.33
N ARG A 78 0.09 -2.66 -12.74
CA ARG A 78 -1.11 -2.21 -12.02
C ARG A 78 -2.37 -2.35 -12.88
N ASP A 79 -2.34 -1.81 -14.10
CA ASP A 79 -3.49 -1.81 -15.00
C ASP A 79 -3.89 -3.24 -15.43
N ARG A 80 -2.90 -4.11 -15.69
CA ARG A 80 -3.16 -5.53 -15.96
C ARG A 80 -3.77 -6.27 -14.77
N LEU A 81 -3.25 -6.04 -13.56
CA LEU A 81 -3.82 -6.64 -12.35
C LEU A 81 -5.25 -6.18 -12.09
N ILE A 82 -5.57 -4.91 -12.41
CA ILE A 82 -6.94 -4.39 -12.36
C ILE A 82 -7.84 -5.14 -13.36
N ASP A 83 -7.38 -5.34 -14.59
CA ASP A 83 -8.17 -6.06 -15.61
C ASP A 83 -8.36 -7.53 -15.24
N GLU A 84 -7.34 -8.20 -14.69
CA GLU A 84 -7.43 -9.57 -14.20
C GLU A 84 -8.38 -9.70 -13.00
N MET A 85 -8.30 -8.78 -12.03
CA MET A 85 -9.22 -8.70 -10.90
C MET A 85 -10.67 -8.52 -11.37
N LYS A 86 -10.90 -7.59 -12.31
CA LYS A 86 -12.23 -7.41 -12.93
C LYS A 86 -12.71 -8.69 -13.64
N GLY A 87 -11.82 -9.41 -14.32
CA GLY A 87 -12.15 -10.69 -14.96
C GLY A 87 -12.62 -11.74 -13.97
N ILE A 88 -12.02 -11.78 -12.77
CA ILE A 88 -12.38 -12.73 -11.71
C ILE A 88 -13.70 -12.34 -11.03
N PHE A 89 -13.90 -11.08 -10.71
CA PHE A 89 -15.16 -10.60 -10.10
C PHE A 89 -16.32 -10.52 -11.11
N GLY A 90 -16.02 -10.42 -12.41
CA GLY A 90 -17.05 -10.44 -13.48
C GLY A 90 -18.04 -9.28 -13.35
N GLN A 91 -19.28 -9.59 -13.01
CA GLN A 91 -20.38 -8.61 -12.88
C GLN A 91 -20.51 -8.02 -11.45
N ASP A 92 -19.64 -8.38 -10.52
CA ASP A 92 -19.69 -7.86 -9.16
C ASP A 92 -19.05 -6.47 -9.08
N GLU A 93 -19.75 -5.46 -9.57
CA GLU A 93 -19.31 -4.06 -9.59
C GLU A 93 -18.93 -3.57 -8.19
N LYS A 94 -19.66 -4.01 -7.15
CA LYS A 94 -19.43 -3.59 -5.77
C LYS A 94 -18.03 -4.00 -5.29
N ARG A 95 -17.58 -5.21 -5.59
CA ARG A 95 -16.23 -5.68 -5.21
C ARG A 95 -15.15 -5.02 -6.04
N ILE A 96 -15.43 -4.78 -7.32
CA ILE A 96 -14.52 -4.05 -8.20
C ILE A 96 -14.32 -2.61 -7.69
N GLU A 97 -15.40 -1.91 -7.39
CA GLU A 97 -15.33 -0.54 -6.84
C GLU A 97 -14.62 -0.50 -5.49
N HIS A 98 -14.87 -1.48 -4.61
CA HIS A 98 -14.18 -1.62 -3.35
C HIS A 98 -12.67 -1.75 -3.54
N ALA A 99 -12.21 -2.69 -4.36
CA ALA A 99 -10.79 -2.89 -4.61
C ALA A 99 -10.10 -1.65 -5.21
N LEU A 100 -10.79 -0.93 -6.12
CA LEU A 100 -10.29 0.32 -6.69
C LEU A 100 -10.23 1.45 -5.67
N ALA A 101 -11.20 1.54 -4.76
CA ALA A 101 -11.20 2.52 -3.68
C ALA A 101 -10.06 2.25 -2.68
N VAL A 102 -9.87 0.98 -2.30
CA VAL A 102 -8.74 0.54 -1.46
C VAL A 102 -7.41 0.89 -2.13
N LEU A 103 -7.25 0.61 -3.42
CA LEU A 103 -6.06 1.00 -4.18
C LEU A 103 -5.80 2.51 -4.10
N GLY A 104 -6.83 3.34 -4.27
CA GLY A 104 -6.69 4.81 -4.23
C GLY A 104 -6.17 5.30 -2.88
N TYR A 105 -6.72 4.80 -1.76
CA TYR A 105 -6.22 5.13 -0.43
C TYR A 105 -4.83 4.54 -0.17
N ALA A 106 -4.57 3.31 -0.61
CA ALA A 106 -3.26 2.69 -0.47
C ALA A 106 -2.16 3.49 -1.19
N GLU A 107 -2.43 3.99 -2.41
CA GLU A 107 -1.51 4.87 -3.14
C GLU A 107 -1.26 6.19 -2.40
N GLN A 108 -2.30 6.79 -1.81
CA GLN A 108 -2.18 8.03 -1.03
C GLN A 108 -1.34 7.82 0.24
N ILE A 109 -1.62 6.77 1.00
CA ILE A 109 -0.88 6.44 2.23
C ILE A 109 0.58 6.09 1.88
N GLN A 110 0.80 5.27 0.84
CA GLN A 110 2.12 4.85 0.38
C GLN A 110 3.00 6.04 -0.02
N ALA A 111 2.43 7.06 -0.66
CA ALA A 111 3.17 8.26 -1.03
C ALA A 111 3.73 9.03 0.18
N ALA A 112 3.07 8.94 1.35
CA ALA A 112 3.51 9.59 2.58
C ALA A 112 4.38 8.70 3.48
N GLU A 113 4.06 7.40 3.57
CA GLU A 113 4.68 6.47 4.50
C GLU A 113 5.85 5.68 3.89
N GLY A 114 5.96 5.65 2.55
CA GLY A 114 6.94 4.82 1.84
C GLY A 114 6.47 3.38 1.65
N GLY A 115 7.40 2.43 1.62
CA GLY A 115 7.14 1.04 1.28
C GLY A 115 7.30 0.77 -0.22
N ASP A 116 7.29 -0.52 -0.59
CA ASP A 116 7.42 -0.92 -2.00
C ASP A 116 6.13 -0.65 -2.77
N PRO A 117 6.13 0.26 -3.76
CA PRO A 117 4.91 0.64 -4.48
C PRO A 117 4.31 -0.51 -5.31
N LEU A 118 5.12 -1.49 -5.75
CA LEU A 118 4.60 -2.67 -6.45
C LEU A 118 3.83 -3.56 -5.49
N VAL A 119 4.42 -3.85 -4.33
CA VAL A 119 3.80 -4.70 -3.30
C VAL A 119 2.51 -4.09 -2.80
N VAL A 120 2.51 -2.78 -2.47
CA VAL A 120 1.32 -2.07 -1.98
C VAL A 120 0.19 -2.11 -3.01
N LYS A 121 0.47 -1.72 -4.27
CA LYS A 121 -0.56 -1.67 -5.32
C LYS A 121 -1.12 -3.04 -5.63
N ALA A 122 -0.26 -4.05 -5.83
CA ALA A 122 -0.70 -5.40 -6.13
C ALA A 122 -1.50 -6.01 -4.97
N ALA A 123 -1.06 -5.84 -3.73
CA ALA A 123 -1.79 -6.33 -2.57
C ALA A 123 -3.15 -5.63 -2.41
N ALA A 124 -3.23 -4.30 -2.61
CA ALA A 124 -4.48 -3.55 -2.54
C ALA A 124 -5.49 -3.99 -3.63
N ILE A 125 -5.03 -4.26 -4.86
CA ILE A 125 -5.90 -4.75 -5.95
C ILE A 125 -6.41 -6.16 -5.66
N LEU A 126 -5.57 -7.02 -5.08
CA LEU A 126 -5.82 -8.46 -4.98
C LEU A 126 -6.22 -8.94 -3.58
N HIS A 127 -6.34 -8.04 -2.55
CA HIS A 127 -6.59 -8.49 -1.17
C HIS A 127 -7.83 -9.37 -1.04
N ASP A 128 -8.90 -9.03 -1.75
CA ASP A 128 -10.19 -9.71 -1.73
C ASP A 128 -10.40 -10.75 -2.85
N ILE A 129 -9.35 -11.05 -3.63
CA ILE A 129 -9.45 -11.92 -4.83
C ILE A 129 -9.91 -13.33 -4.51
N GLY A 130 -9.82 -13.76 -3.26
CA GLY A 130 -10.26 -15.06 -2.77
C GLY A 130 -11.78 -15.18 -2.55
N ILE A 131 -12.54 -14.08 -2.60
CA ILE A 131 -13.98 -14.09 -2.27
C ILE A 131 -14.78 -15.05 -3.16
N PRO A 132 -14.68 -15.02 -4.50
CA PRO A 132 -15.49 -15.91 -5.35
C PRO A 132 -15.21 -17.39 -5.08
N GLU A 133 -13.95 -17.74 -4.83
CA GLU A 133 -13.57 -19.12 -4.52
C GLU A 133 -14.00 -19.54 -3.12
N ALA A 134 -13.94 -18.62 -2.14
CA ALA A 134 -14.45 -18.85 -0.79
C ALA A 134 -15.98 -19.10 -0.81
N GLU A 135 -16.73 -18.31 -1.56
CA GLU A 135 -18.16 -18.51 -1.74
C GLU A 135 -18.47 -19.85 -2.44
N ARG A 136 -17.71 -20.18 -3.49
CA ARG A 136 -17.87 -21.43 -4.22
C ARG A 136 -17.60 -22.67 -3.35
N LYS A 137 -16.55 -22.65 -2.52
CA LYS A 137 -16.12 -23.80 -1.71
C LYS A 137 -16.85 -23.92 -0.39
N TYR A 138 -17.07 -22.80 0.27
CA TYR A 138 -17.53 -22.77 1.67
C TYR A 138 -18.92 -22.14 1.83
N ASN A 139 -19.55 -21.70 0.72
CA ASN A 139 -20.79 -20.92 0.75
C ASN A 139 -20.71 -19.72 1.73
N SER A 140 -19.55 -19.06 1.76
CA SER A 140 -19.25 -18.00 2.72
C SER A 140 -18.12 -17.10 2.22
N SER A 141 -18.31 -15.79 2.34
CA SER A 141 -17.28 -14.77 2.11
C SER A 141 -16.54 -14.35 3.38
N ALA A 142 -16.57 -15.15 4.46
CA ALA A 142 -15.90 -14.79 5.70
C ALA A 142 -14.37 -14.67 5.51
N GLY A 143 -13.76 -13.65 6.13
CA GLY A 143 -12.35 -13.29 5.96
C GLY A 143 -11.37 -14.46 6.10
N LYS A 144 -11.63 -15.40 7.04
CA LYS A 144 -10.80 -16.60 7.19
C LYS A 144 -10.70 -17.48 5.93
N TYR A 145 -11.75 -17.50 5.10
CA TYR A 145 -11.73 -18.26 3.85
C TYR A 145 -11.09 -17.45 2.71
N GLN A 146 -11.23 -16.13 2.73
CA GLN A 146 -10.54 -15.24 1.80
C GLN A 146 -9.03 -15.33 1.99
N GLU A 147 -8.56 -15.33 3.25
CA GLU A 147 -7.14 -15.49 3.60
C GLU A 147 -6.55 -16.85 3.15
N ILE A 148 -7.39 -17.89 3.00
CA ILE A 148 -6.96 -19.19 2.50
C ILE A 148 -6.95 -19.22 0.96
N GLU A 149 -8.01 -18.74 0.32
CA GLU A 149 -8.21 -18.88 -1.12
C GLU A 149 -7.56 -17.76 -1.96
N GLY A 150 -7.36 -16.59 -1.36
CA GLY A 150 -6.76 -15.43 -2.05
C GLY A 150 -5.30 -15.63 -2.47
N PRO A 151 -4.40 -16.08 -1.58
CA PRO A 151 -2.98 -16.20 -1.90
C PRO A 151 -2.66 -17.08 -3.12
N PRO A 152 -3.20 -18.30 -3.29
CA PRO A 152 -2.89 -19.10 -4.47
C PRO A 152 -3.40 -18.47 -5.77
N ILE A 153 -4.55 -17.79 -5.77
CA ILE A 153 -5.06 -17.07 -6.93
C ILE A 153 -4.15 -15.89 -7.26
N ALA A 154 -3.80 -15.10 -6.24
CA ALA A 154 -2.89 -13.97 -6.42
C ALA A 154 -1.51 -14.42 -6.94
N GLU A 155 -0.95 -15.51 -6.42
CA GLU A 155 0.32 -16.05 -6.87
C GLU A 155 0.28 -16.44 -8.36
N GLU A 156 -0.80 -17.10 -8.81
CA GLU A 156 -0.96 -17.47 -10.21
C GLU A 156 -1.00 -16.23 -11.12
N LEU A 157 -1.73 -15.17 -10.73
CA LEU A 157 -1.80 -13.92 -11.47
C LEU A 157 -0.44 -13.21 -11.50
N LEU A 158 0.22 -13.07 -10.36
CA LEU A 158 1.49 -12.34 -10.23
C LEU A 158 2.63 -13.01 -11.00
N ARG A 159 2.65 -14.35 -11.09
CA ARG A 159 3.65 -15.10 -11.86
C ARG A 159 3.56 -14.92 -13.37
N LYS A 160 2.45 -14.41 -13.90
CA LYS A 160 2.29 -14.05 -15.32
C LYS A 160 3.05 -12.77 -15.68
N HIS A 161 3.47 -12.02 -14.66
CA HIS A 161 4.24 -10.77 -14.81
C HIS A 161 5.66 -11.00 -14.29
N ASP A 162 6.63 -10.25 -14.79
CA ASP A 162 8.04 -10.32 -14.35
C ASP A 162 8.23 -9.70 -12.95
N ILE A 163 7.50 -10.23 -11.95
CA ILE A 163 7.59 -9.82 -10.55
C ILE A 163 8.53 -10.77 -9.82
N SER A 164 9.45 -10.23 -9.01
CA SER A 164 10.39 -11.06 -8.25
C SER A 164 9.66 -12.01 -7.30
N GLY A 165 10.21 -13.22 -7.10
CA GLY A 165 9.61 -14.19 -6.18
C GLY A 165 9.47 -13.66 -4.75
N GLU A 166 10.39 -12.81 -4.28
CA GLU A 166 10.32 -12.14 -2.98
C GLU A 166 9.09 -11.20 -2.88
N ALA A 167 8.83 -10.44 -3.94
CA ALA A 167 7.65 -9.56 -3.97
C ALA A 167 6.35 -10.36 -4.06
N VAL A 168 6.30 -11.43 -4.86
CA VAL A 168 5.14 -12.33 -4.94
C VAL A 168 4.84 -12.94 -3.58
N GLU A 169 5.83 -13.47 -2.88
CA GLU A 169 5.67 -14.04 -1.53
C GLU A 169 5.15 -13.00 -0.56
N HIS A 170 5.69 -11.77 -0.59
CA HIS A 170 5.27 -10.69 0.29
C HIS A 170 3.81 -10.29 0.04
N ILE A 171 3.40 -10.12 -1.23
CA ILE A 171 2.01 -9.82 -1.60
C ILE A 171 1.07 -10.92 -1.10
N CYS A 172 1.39 -12.18 -1.36
CA CYS A 172 0.59 -13.31 -0.90
C CYS A 172 0.46 -13.37 0.64
N ARG A 173 1.54 -13.01 1.38
CA ARG A 173 1.49 -12.93 2.84
C ARG A 173 0.59 -11.78 3.32
N ILE A 174 0.54 -10.65 2.63
CA ILE A 174 -0.39 -9.56 2.93
C ILE A 174 -1.83 -10.07 2.74
N ILE A 175 -2.13 -10.69 1.61
CA ILE A 175 -3.45 -11.24 1.30
C ILE A 175 -3.87 -12.30 2.32
N ALA A 176 -2.96 -13.18 2.73
CA ALA A 176 -3.21 -14.22 3.74
C ALA A 176 -3.51 -13.70 5.15
N ASN A 177 -3.35 -12.40 5.41
CA ASN A 177 -3.45 -11.83 6.75
C ASN A 177 -4.25 -10.51 6.81
N HIS A 178 -4.89 -10.10 5.70
CA HIS A 178 -5.50 -8.77 5.61
C HIS A 178 -6.73 -8.58 6.52
N HIS A 179 -7.34 -9.66 7.02
CA HIS A 179 -8.38 -9.60 8.04
C HIS A 179 -7.86 -9.91 9.46
N SER A 180 -6.89 -10.82 9.58
CA SER A 180 -6.48 -11.36 10.90
C SER A 180 -5.27 -10.66 11.51
N ALA A 181 -4.40 -10.07 10.69
CA ALA A 181 -3.15 -9.42 11.11
C ALA A 181 -2.23 -10.31 11.99
N ARG A 182 -2.26 -11.65 11.82
CA ARG A 182 -1.63 -12.57 12.77
C ARG A 182 -0.14 -12.75 12.57
N ALA A 183 0.33 -12.76 11.32
CA ALA A 183 1.68 -13.20 10.97
C ALA A 183 2.48 -12.20 10.15
N ILE A 184 2.04 -10.95 10.09
CA ILE A 184 2.67 -9.90 9.30
C ILE A 184 2.49 -8.52 9.95
N ASP A 185 3.55 -7.71 9.89
CA ASP A 185 3.54 -6.32 10.35
C ASP A 185 4.58 -5.50 9.56
N THR A 186 4.52 -5.59 8.22
CA THR A 186 5.36 -4.78 7.32
C THR A 186 4.66 -3.45 7.01
N MET A 187 5.40 -2.46 6.48
CA MET A 187 4.82 -1.19 6.10
C MET A 187 3.74 -1.37 5.03
N GLU A 188 3.99 -2.20 4.03
CA GLU A 188 3.07 -2.47 2.94
C GLU A 188 1.77 -3.12 3.44
N PHE A 189 1.86 -4.04 4.41
CA PHE A 189 0.70 -4.61 5.06
C PHE A 189 -0.10 -3.54 5.82
N ARG A 190 0.58 -2.68 6.61
CA ARG A 190 -0.08 -1.61 7.37
C ARG A 190 -0.83 -0.65 6.45
N ILE A 191 -0.24 -0.32 5.30
CA ILE A 191 -0.85 0.55 4.29
C ILE A 191 -2.12 -0.08 3.72
N VAL A 192 -2.07 -1.33 3.29
CA VAL A 192 -3.24 -2.04 2.72
C VAL A 192 -4.32 -2.22 3.78
N TRP A 193 -3.95 -2.58 5.01
CA TRP A 193 -4.86 -2.67 6.14
C TRP A 193 -5.59 -1.35 6.39
N ASP A 194 -4.88 -0.24 6.47
CA ASP A 194 -5.49 1.06 6.72
C ASP A 194 -6.38 1.52 5.57
N ALA A 195 -5.95 1.27 4.33
CA ALA A 195 -6.73 1.60 3.13
C ALA A 195 -8.05 0.82 3.08
N ASP A 196 -8.03 -0.47 3.41
CA ASP A 196 -9.24 -1.31 3.48
C ASP A 196 -10.19 -0.84 4.60
N TRP A 197 -9.67 -0.53 5.78
CA TRP A 197 -10.47 0.05 6.85
C TRP A 197 -11.11 1.39 6.48
N LEU A 198 -10.41 2.27 5.74
CA LEU A 198 -10.99 3.54 5.27
C LEU A 198 -12.21 3.33 4.38
N VAL A 199 -12.20 2.29 3.55
CA VAL A 199 -13.32 1.96 2.66
C VAL A 199 -14.45 1.24 3.41
N ASN A 200 -14.12 0.37 4.38
CA ASN A 200 -15.09 -0.49 5.05
C ASN A 200 -15.85 0.23 6.18
N ILE A 201 -15.26 1.19 6.89
CA ILE A 201 -15.90 1.87 8.02
C ILE A 201 -17.32 2.38 7.72
N PRO A 202 -17.60 3.08 6.60
CA PRO A 202 -18.96 3.56 6.29
C PRO A 202 -19.98 2.44 6.08
N ALA A 203 -19.55 1.30 5.54
CA ALA A 203 -20.43 0.16 5.27
C ALA A 203 -20.66 -0.69 6.54
N ASP A 204 -19.61 -0.93 7.32
CA ASP A 204 -19.66 -1.79 8.50
C ASP A 204 -20.28 -1.07 9.72
N PHE A 205 -20.17 0.26 9.77
CA PHE A 205 -20.63 1.08 10.89
C PHE A 205 -21.53 2.24 10.44
N PRO A 206 -22.61 2.01 9.65
CA PRO A 206 -23.39 3.07 9.00
C PRO A 206 -24.08 4.02 10.01
N ASN A 207 -24.33 3.55 11.23
CA ASN A 207 -25.01 4.31 12.29
C ASN A 207 -24.14 4.46 13.54
N ALA A 208 -22.83 4.36 13.41
CA ALA A 208 -21.93 4.49 14.55
C ALA A 208 -22.00 5.89 15.12
N SER A 209 -22.08 5.97 16.45
CA SER A 209 -21.93 7.25 17.14
C SER A 209 -20.50 7.78 16.95
N GLU A 210 -20.37 9.10 17.08
CA GLU A 210 -19.08 9.79 17.05
C GLU A 210 -18.05 9.15 18.00
N GLN A 211 -18.47 8.87 19.24
CA GLN A 211 -17.60 8.22 20.23
C GLN A 211 -17.16 6.82 19.78
N THR A 212 -18.01 6.11 19.06
CA THR A 212 -17.68 4.79 18.50
C THR A 212 -16.66 4.94 17.38
N LEU A 213 -16.88 5.86 16.44
CA LEU A 213 -15.93 6.15 15.35
C LEU A 213 -14.57 6.59 15.90
N GLN A 214 -14.54 7.45 16.93
CA GLN A 214 -13.30 7.87 17.58
C GLN A 214 -12.53 6.67 18.17
N LYS A 215 -13.23 5.71 18.80
CA LYS A 215 -12.60 4.49 19.32
C LYS A 215 -12.04 3.61 18.21
N ILE A 216 -12.81 3.44 17.13
CA ILE A 216 -12.38 2.67 15.95
C ILE A 216 -11.12 3.30 15.36
N VAL A 217 -11.18 4.60 15.02
CA VAL A 217 -10.06 5.33 14.41
C VAL A 217 -8.80 5.24 15.28
N ASN A 218 -8.90 5.41 16.58
CA ASN A 218 -7.73 5.35 17.47
C ASN A 218 -7.16 3.93 17.64
N ARG A 219 -7.94 2.89 17.35
CA ARG A 219 -7.54 1.50 17.63
C ARG A 219 -7.03 0.76 16.39
N VAL A 220 -7.63 1.00 15.22
CA VAL A 220 -7.43 0.10 14.07
C VAL A 220 -6.33 0.53 13.12
N PHE A 221 -6.11 1.83 12.97
CA PHE A 221 -5.12 2.37 12.03
C PHE A 221 -3.69 2.15 12.51
N LYS A 222 -2.83 1.75 11.58
CA LYS A 222 -1.44 1.32 11.82
C LYS A 222 -0.40 2.29 11.29
N THR A 223 -0.79 3.21 10.38
CA THR A 223 0.09 4.23 9.80
C THR A 223 -0.32 5.62 10.29
N HIS A 224 0.62 6.56 10.24
CA HIS A 224 0.33 7.94 10.60
C HIS A 224 -0.62 8.60 9.60
N GLU A 225 -0.36 8.44 8.30
CA GLU A 225 -1.19 9.05 7.25
C GLU A 225 -2.58 8.41 7.18
N GLY A 226 -2.70 7.07 7.29
CA GLY A 226 -3.99 6.39 7.36
C GLY A 226 -4.84 6.88 8.54
N HIS A 227 -4.25 7.04 9.72
CA HIS A 227 -4.92 7.59 10.88
C HIS A 227 -5.36 9.06 10.69
N LYS A 228 -4.51 9.87 10.04
CA LYS A 228 -4.83 11.26 9.71
C LYS A 228 -6.02 11.34 8.74
N ILE A 229 -6.00 10.55 7.65
CA ILE A 229 -7.10 10.48 6.67
C ILE A 229 -8.40 10.04 7.38
N ALA A 230 -8.34 9.01 8.23
CA ALA A 230 -9.50 8.54 8.97
C ALA A 230 -10.11 9.62 9.87
N LYS A 231 -9.28 10.38 10.58
CA LYS A 231 -9.74 11.54 11.37
C LYS A 231 -10.41 12.59 10.48
N GLU A 232 -9.82 12.85 9.34
CA GLU A 232 -10.36 13.82 8.40
C GLU A 232 -11.71 13.40 7.82
N LEU A 233 -11.89 12.14 7.50
CA LEU A 233 -13.12 11.62 6.92
C LEU A 233 -14.23 11.44 7.96
N PHE A 234 -13.91 10.90 9.12
CA PHE A 234 -14.92 10.41 10.05
C PHE A 234 -15.11 11.29 11.29
N LEU A 235 -14.16 12.22 11.58
CA LEU A 235 -14.16 13.01 12.81
C LEU A 235 -14.08 14.53 12.59
N LYS A 236 -13.98 15.02 11.34
CA LYS A 236 -13.85 16.46 11.02
C LYS A 236 -15.07 17.32 11.42
N ASN A 237 -16.24 16.73 11.58
CA ASN A 237 -17.43 17.48 12.01
C ASN A 237 -17.43 17.82 13.51
N LEU A 238 -16.32 17.59 14.20
CA LEU A 238 -16.16 17.62 15.66
C LEU A 238 -15.50 18.89 16.21
N ASN A 239 -15.09 19.84 15.36
CA ASN A 239 -14.70 21.15 15.87
C ASN A 239 -15.97 21.98 16.02
N PRO A 240 -16.47 22.22 17.25
CA PRO A 240 -17.47 23.24 17.47
C PRO A 240 -16.83 24.57 17.03
N LYS A 241 -17.50 25.25 16.11
CA LYS A 241 -17.20 26.63 15.74
C LYS A 241 -16.85 27.38 17.02
N THR A 242 -15.61 27.85 17.11
CA THR A 242 -15.29 28.97 17.99
C THR A 242 -16.24 30.09 17.61
N THR A 243 -17.32 30.23 18.36
CA THR A 243 -18.17 31.40 18.35
C THR A 243 -17.29 32.56 18.78
N GLU A 244 -16.85 33.33 17.80
CA GLU A 244 -16.42 34.69 18.05
C GLU A 244 -17.57 35.42 18.72
N LYS A 245 -17.32 35.92 19.91
CA LYS A 245 -18.03 36.99 20.54
C LYS A 245 -17.08 38.16 20.71
#